data_dc121d7c00e6f0eb3efd06e48409c31d
#
_entry.id   dc121d7c00e6f0eb3efd06e48409c31d
#
_cell.length_a   1.000
_cell.length_b   1.000
_cell.length_c   1.000
_cell.angle_alpha   90.00
_cell.angle_beta   90.00
_cell.angle_gamma   90.00
#
_symmetry.space_group_name_H-M   'P 1'
#
loop_
_entity.id
_entity.type
_entity.pdbx_description
1 polymer ?
#
loop_
_entity_poly.entity_id
_entity_poly.type
_entity_poly.pdbx_seq_one_letter_code
_entity_poly.pdbx_strand_id
1 'polypeptide(L)'
;TDLSTTIGIQVQLPIIFAEYTFNEVKDIDEYLCAVEDTDEFFENLIEYEKMRSEKGYFMETSLAEEIIEQCNTFIDSADDGYLITTFEEKLNNLPELDETQKSSYQERNKSAVNEHVIKGYRILADGIEQLKNTGKYSGGLCNYPNGQKYYEYLVNNQMGWSKTIDEYDALLDSYISRNIASIQGLYRKNLGLSDQFNTFHFQYTQPMEILSDLKEKIKTSFPEGADVN
;
A
#
# COMPACT_ATOMS: atom_id res chain seq x y z
N THR A 1 14.80 2.02 3.59
CA THR A 1 13.96 3.21 3.53
C THR A 1 12.49 2.82 3.66
N ASP A 2 11.70 3.70 4.23
CA ASP A 2 10.25 3.58 4.30
C ASP A 2 9.55 4.15 3.04
N LEU A 3 10.34 4.66 2.10
CA LEU A 3 9.88 5.15 0.81
C LEU A 3 9.90 4.02 -0.24
N SER A 4 8.81 3.88 -0.97
CA SER A 4 8.63 2.91 -2.06
C SER A 4 7.48 3.34 -2.96
N THR A 5 7.58 3.08 -4.26
CA THR A 5 6.53 3.44 -5.22
C THR A 5 5.23 2.63 -5.04
N THR A 6 5.26 1.52 -4.30
CA THR A 6 4.09 0.63 -4.10
C THR A 6 3.54 0.62 -2.67
N ILE A 7 4.43 0.52 -1.68
CA ILE A 7 4.07 0.36 -0.26
C ILE A 7 4.82 1.36 0.64
N GLY A 8 5.29 2.45 0.07
CA GLY A 8 5.97 3.50 0.82
C GLY A 8 5.04 4.26 1.75
N ILE A 9 5.62 4.86 2.79
CA ILE A 9 4.86 5.61 3.80
C ILE A 9 4.06 6.77 3.17
N GLN A 10 4.54 7.36 2.07
CA GLN A 10 3.81 8.40 1.35
C GLN A 10 2.48 7.91 0.75
N VAL A 11 2.36 6.61 0.49
CA VAL A 11 1.11 5.98 0.03
C VAL A 11 0.28 5.47 1.21
N GLN A 12 0.95 4.90 2.22
CA GLN A 12 0.28 4.25 3.34
C GLN A 12 -0.28 5.23 4.37
N LEU A 13 0.40 6.34 4.64
CA LEU A 13 0.01 7.25 5.71
C LEU A 13 -1.41 7.81 5.56
N PRO A 14 -1.83 8.27 4.36
CA PRO A 14 -3.20 8.73 4.18
C PRO A 14 -4.24 7.61 4.35
N ILE A 15 -3.89 6.37 3.99
CA ILE A 15 -4.75 5.21 4.19
C ILE A 15 -4.90 4.91 5.69
N ILE A 16 -3.79 4.94 6.43
CA ILE A 16 -3.80 4.75 7.90
C ILE A 16 -4.72 5.78 8.56
N PHE A 17 -4.62 7.05 8.16
CA PHE A 17 -5.50 8.10 8.67
C PHE A 17 -6.97 7.86 8.27
N ALA A 18 -7.23 7.46 7.03
CA ALA A 18 -8.59 7.18 6.58
C ALA A 18 -9.22 5.96 7.31
N GLU A 19 -8.42 4.95 7.63
CA GLU A 19 -8.87 3.72 8.30
C GLU A 19 -8.89 3.83 9.84
N TYR A 20 -8.33 4.90 10.42
CA TYR A 20 -8.33 5.11 11.87
C TYR A 20 -9.77 5.15 12.40
N THR A 21 -10.09 4.36 13.41
CA THR A 21 -11.46 4.20 13.92
C THR A 21 -11.69 5.07 15.16
N PHE A 22 -12.80 5.79 15.21
CA PHE A 22 -13.25 6.51 16.40
C PHE A 22 -14.27 5.67 17.17
N ASN A 23 -13.91 5.18 18.34
CA ASN A 23 -14.79 4.47 19.26
C ASN A 23 -15.30 5.40 20.37
N GLU A 24 -14.51 6.40 20.74
CA GLU A 24 -14.82 7.41 21.76
C GLU A 24 -14.23 8.77 21.35
N VAL A 25 -14.68 9.83 22.03
CA VAL A 25 -14.26 11.22 21.70
C VAL A 25 -12.75 11.43 21.81
N LYS A 26 -12.10 10.70 22.72
CA LYS A 26 -10.65 10.77 22.90
C LYS A 26 -9.87 10.33 21.65
N ASP A 27 -10.39 9.37 20.88
CA ASP A 27 -9.75 8.87 19.66
C ASP A 27 -9.61 9.97 18.59
N ILE A 28 -10.51 10.97 18.62
CA ILE A 28 -10.44 12.13 17.72
C ILE A 28 -9.21 12.98 18.04
N ASP A 29 -8.97 13.24 19.32
CA ASP A 29 -7.81 14.04 19.74
C ASP A 29 -6.50 13.31 19.44
N GLU A 30 -6.43 11.99 19.67
CA GLU A 30 -5.28 11.16 19.34
C GLU A 30 -5.02 11.14 17.82
N TYR A 31 -6.06 11.01 17.01
CA TYR A 31 -5.98 11.11 15.56
C TYR A 31 -5.45 12.48 15.11
N LEU A 32 -6.01 13.55 15.65
CA LEU A 32 -5.60 14.92 15.28
C LEU A 32 -4.15 15.20 15.68
N CYS A 33 -3.69 14.72 16.83
CA CYS A 33 -2.27 14.79 17.18
C CYS A 33 -1.39 14.08 16.14
N ALA A 34 -1.76 12.87 15.70
CA ALA A 34 -0.99 12.15 14.70
C ALA A 34 -0.98 12.85 13.33
N VAL A 35 -2.09 13.49 12.95
CA VAL A 35 -2.17 14.32 11.74
C VAL A 35 -1.30 15.57 11.87
N GLU A 36 -1.34 16.24 13.02
CA GLU A 36 -0.53 17.43 13.33
C GLU A 36 0.98 17.14 13.38
N ASP A 37 1.41 15.91 13.65
CA ASP A 37 2.81 15.50 13.68
C ASP A 37 3.39 15.12 12.29
N THR A 38 2.58 15.15 11.22
CA THR A 38 2.98 14.62 9.90
C THR A 38 4.15 15.39 9.28
N ASP A 39 4.20 16.70 9.40
CA ASP A 39 5.29 17.50 8.82
C ASP A 39 6.62 17.23 9.54
N GLU A 40 6.64 17.12 10.86
CA GLU A 40 7.83 16.74 11.62
C GLU A 40 8.29 15.31 11.28
N PHE A 41 7.34 14.39 11.10
CA PHE A 41 7.65 13.02 10.66
C PHE A 41 8.38 13.01 9.31
N PHE A 42 7.90 13.76 8.32
CA PHE A 42 8.55 13.83 7.01
C PHE A 42 9.86 14.63 7.04
N GLU A 43 10.00 15.64 7.88
CA GLU A 43 11.29 16.30 8.11
C GLU A 43 12.34 15.30 8.61
N ASN A 44 12.00 14.51 9.61
CA ASN A 44 12.87 13.46 10.15
C ASN A 44 13.20 12.37 9.12
N LEU A 45 12.23 11.99 8.28
CA LEU A 45 12.45 11.03 7.20
C LEU A 45 13.44 11.58 6.16
N ILE A 46 13.34 12.85 5.77
CA ILE A 46 14.28 13.47 4.84
C ILE A 46 15.67 13.59 5.46
N GLU A 47 15.80 13.90 6.75
CA GLU A 47 17.11 13.87 7.43
C GLU A 47 17.74 12.47 7.38
N TYR A 48 16.96 11.41 7.57
CA TYR A 48 17.44 10.05 7.40
C TYR A 48 17.88 9.76 5.96
N GLU A 49 17.11 10.18 4.96
CA GLU A 49 17.47 10.00 3.55
C GLU A 49 18.72 10.80 3.16
N LYS A 50 18.96 11.99 3.74
CA LYS A 50 20.23 12.74 3.59
C LYS A 50 21.42 11.93 4.08
N MET A 51 21.33 11.34 5.28
CA MET A 51 22.38 10.49 5.82
C MET A 51 22.68 9.28 4.92
N ARG A 52 21.64 8.70 4.31
CA ARG A 52 21.80 7.61 3.33
C ARG A 52 22.46 8.09 2.04
N SER A 53 22.05 9.25 1.54
CA SER A 53 22.60 9.90 0.36
C SER A 53 24.10 10.19 0.51
N GLU A 54 24.54 10.72 1.64
CA GLU A 54 25.95 10.97 1.94
C GLU A 54 26.81 9.69 1.83
N LYS A 55 26.23 8.54 2.18
CA LYS A 55 26.85 7.23 2.02
C LYS A 55 26.70 6.64 0.61
N GLY A 56 25.97 7.31 -0.27
CA GLY A 56 25.68 6.86 -1.64
C GLY A 56 24.55 5.83 -1.76
N TYR A 57 23.75 5.66 -0.71
CA TYR A 57 22.64 4.69 -0.68
C TYR A 57 21.27 5.31 -0.99
N PHE A 58 21.23 6.45 -1.63
CA PHE A 58 19.95 7.01 -2.07
C PHE A 58 19.37 6.18 -3.23
N MET A 59 18.05 6.25 -3.37
CA MET A 59 17.31 5.51 -4.39
C MET A 59 17.67 5.95 -5.81
N GLU A 60 17.30 5.13 -6.78
CA GLU A 60 17.45 5.44 -8.19
C GLU A 60 16.56 6.62 -8.60
N THR A 61 17.03 7.41 -9.56
CA THR A 61 16.37 8.65 -9.98
C THR A 61 14.93 8.45 -10.44
N SER A 62 14.66 7.38 -11.20
CA SER A 62 13.32 7.05 -11.66
C SER A 62 12.35 6.77 -10.52
N LEU A 63 12.80 6.09 -9.45
CA LEU A 63 11.99 5.83 -8.27
C LEU A 63 11.73 7.12 -7.47
N ALA A 64 12.75 7.99 -7.38
CA ALA A 64 12.59 9.30 -6.74
C ALA A 64 11.56 10.17 -7.48
N GLU A 65 11.61 10.20 -8.81
CA GLU A 65 10.66 10.95 -9.65
C GLU A 65 9.22 10.43 -9.49
N GLU A 66 9.03 9.12 -9.45
CA GLU A 66 7.71 8.51 -9.22
C GLU A 66 7.15 8.85 -7.84
N ILE A 67 7.97 8.81 -6.78
CA ILE A 67 7.55 9.18 -5.43
C ILE A 67 7.19 10.67 -5.35
N ILE A 68 7.96 11.55 -6.00
CA ILE A 68 7.66 12.99 -6.08
C ILE A 68 6.32 13.20 -6.78
N GLU A 69 6.06 12.50 -7.88
CA GLU A 69 4.77 12.58 -8.60
C GLU A 69 3.61 12.11 -7.73
N GLN A 70 3.79 11.03 -6.97
CA GLN A 70 2.78 10.56 -6.00
C GLN A 70 2.49 11.62 -4.93
N CYS A 71 3.52 12.25 -4.36
CA CYS A 71 3.36 13.32 -3.38
C CYS A 71 2.61 14.51 -3.97
N ASN A 72 2.97 14.96 -5.17
CA ASN A 72 2.31 16.07 -5.83
C ASN A 72 0.85 15.76 -6.17
N THR A 73 0.57 14.55 -6.66
CA THR A 73 -0.80 14.09 -6.92
C THR A 73 -1.66 14.11 -5.66
N PHE A 74 -1.10 13.69 -4.53
CA PHE A 74 -1.80 13.76 -3.25
C PHE A 74 -2.07 15.21 -2.83
N ILE A 75 -1.07 16.11 -2.92
CA ILE A 75 -1.20 17.54 -2.60
C ILE A 75 -2.32 18.17 -3.44
N ASP A 76 -2.35 17.91 -4.74
CA ASP A 76 -3.32 18.48 -5.67
C ASP A 76 -4.75 18.00 -5.41
N SER A 77 -4.92 16.85 -4.79
CA SER A 77 -6.23 16.27 -4.46
C SER A 77 -6.73 16.58 -3.04
N ALA A 78 -5.98 17.36 -2.25
CA ALA A 78 -6.20 17.44 -0.80
C ALA A 78 -7.37 18.35 -0.39
N ASP A 79 -7.73 19.37 -1.17
CA ASP A 79 -8.75 20.37 -0.78
C ASP A 79 -10.16 19.78 -0.57
N ASP A 80 -10.53 18.77 -1.37
CA ASP A 80 -11.75 17.96 -1.22
C ASP A 80 -11.42 16.48 -0.94
N GLY A 81 -10.25 16.25 -0.35
CA GLY A 81 -9.64 14.95 -0.21
C GLY A 81 -10.39 14.04 0.76
N TYR A 82 -10.20 12.74 0.55
CA TYR A 82 -10.86 11.70 1.35
C TYR A 82 -10.51 11.76 2.86
N LEU A 83 -9.41 12.40 3.27
CA LEU A 83 -9.10 12.61 4.70
C LEU A 83 -10.08 13.57 5.39
N ILE A 84 -10.67 14.50 4.64
CA ILE A 84 -11.71 15.39 5.17
C ILE A 84 -13.05 14.66 5.20
N THR A 85 -13.44 14.03 4.10
CA THR A 85 -14.74 13.37 3.99
C THR A 85 -14.87 12.15 4.90
N THR A 86 -13.83 11.30 4.99
CA THR A 86 -13.83 10.14 5.91
C THR A 86 -13.83 10.57 7.38
N PHE A 87 -13.17 11.68 7.72
CA PHE A 87 -13.23 12.22 9.07
C PHE A 87 -14.63 12.65 9.46
N GLU A 88 -15.33 13.37 8.57
CA GLU A 88 -16.72 13.79 8.77
C GLU A 88 -17.67 12.59 8.96
N GLU A 89 -17.51 11.57 8.13
CA GLU A 89 -18.29 10.33 8.25
C GLU A 89 -18.07 9.64 9.61
N LYS A 90 -16.85 9.60 10.10
CA LYS A 90 -16.51 9.02 11.41
C LYS A 90 -17.12 9.81 12.57
N LEU A 91 -17.08 11.14 12.52
CA LEU A 91 -17.72 11.99 13.54
C LEU A 91 -19.23 11.75 13.62
N ASN A 92 -19.88 11.50 12.48
CA ASN A 92 -21.31 11.25 12.44
C ASN A 92 -21.72 9.93 13.12
N ASN A 93 -20.78 9.00 13.26
CA ASN A 93 -20.99 7.72 13.95
C ASN A 93 -20.81 7.81 15.49
N LEU A 94 -20.42 8.98 16.01
CA LEU A 94 -20.29 9.24 17.46
C LEU A 94 -21.50 10.00 17.98
N PRO A 95 -22.47 9.31 18.64
CA PRO A 95 -23.71 9.94 19.11
C PRO A 95 -23.50 10.89 20.28
N GLU A 96 -22.34 10.88 20.89
CA GLU A 96 -21.98 11.69 22.06
C GLU A 96 -21.67 13.14 21.71
N LEU A 97 -21.38 13.43 20.42
CA LEU A 97 -21.02 14.75 19.94
C LEU A 97 -22.27 15.53 19.50
N ASP A 98 -22.38 16.76 19.98
CA ASP A 98 -23.32 17.71 19.42
C ASP A 98 -22.79 18.36 18.12
N GLU A 99 -23.68 19.04 17.37
CA GLU A 99 -23.33 19.63 16.08
C GLU A 99 -22.25 20.74 16.18
N THR A 100 -22.16 21.41 17.31
CA THR A 100 -21.14 22.46 17.55
C THR A 100 -19.77 21.81 17.73
N GLN A 101 -19.71 20.73 18.49
CA GLN A 101 -18.49 19.96 18.70
C GLN A 101 -18.01 19.31 17.39
N LYS A 102 -18.94 18.72 16.61
CA LYS A 102 -18.59 18.15 15.30
C LYS A 102 -18.01 19.22 14.37
N SER A 103 -18.66 20.38 14.27
CA SER A 103 -18.15 21.47 13.44
C SER A 103 -16.76 21.94 13.89
N SER A 104 -16.51 22.03 15.19
CA SER A 104 -15.21 22.41 15.72
C SER A 104 -14.12 21.37 15.36
N TYR A 105 -14.40 20.08 15.47
CA TYR A 105 -13.48 19.03 15.08
C TYR A 105 -13.23 18.98 13.57
N GLN A 106 -14.26 19.21 12.75
CA GLN A 106 -14.13 19.30 11.29
C GLN A 106 -13.19 20.44 10.87
N GLU A 107 -13.37 21.64 11.47
CA GLU A 107 -12.49 22.79 11.22
C GLU A 107 -11.05 22.49 11.65
N ARG A 108 -10.85 21.90 12.83
CA ARG A 108 -9.53 21.50 13.30
C ARG A 108 -8.87 20.48 12.37
N ASN A 109 -9.60 19.45 11.93
CA ASN A 109 -9.07 18.45 11.00
C ASN A 109 -8.68 19.08 9.66
N LYS A 110 -9.54 19.96 9.12
CA LYS A 110 -9.26 20.66 7.86
C LYS A 110 -7.99 21.51 7.97
N SER A 111 -7.83 22.24 9.09
CA SER A 111 -6.61 23.01 9.37
C SER A 111 -5.39 22.10 9.49
N ALA A 112 -5.49 21.04 10.29
CA ALA A 112 -4.40 20.08 10.49
C ALA A 112 -3.95 19.41 9.19
N VAL A 113 -4.88 18.97 8.34
CA VAL A 113 -4.57 18.42 7.03
C VAL A 113 -3.82 19.43 6.16
N ASN A 114 -4.29 20.69 6.11
CA ASN A 114 -3.65 21.72 5.28
C ASN A 114 -2.29 22.18 5.82
N GLU A 115 -2.19 22.37 7.13
CA GLU A 115 -1.01 22.96 7.76
C GLU A 115 0.10 21.94 8.04
N HIS A 116 -0.24 20.66 8.21
CA HIS A 116 0.72 19.63 8.57
C HIS A 116 0.85 18.53 7.51
N VAL A 117 -0.27 17.94 7.04
CA VAL A 117 -0.17 16.85 6.06
C VAL A 117 0.32 17.37 4.72
N ILE A 118 -0.35 18.36 4.14
CA ILE A 118 0.04 18.93 2.83
C ILE A 118 1.44 19.54 2.89
N LYS A 119 1.74 20.26 3.97
CA LYS A 119 3.09 20.78 4.20
C LYS A 119 4.13 19.66 4.28
N GLY A 120 3.84 18.59 5.02
CA GLY A 120 4.70 17.43 5.15
C GLY A 120 5.00 16.75 3.80
N TYR A 121 3.98 16.60 2.96
CA TYR A 121 4.16 16.05 1.61
C TYR A 121 5.00 16.97 0.71
N ARG A 122 4.91 18.29 0.85
CA ARG A 122 5.79 19.23 0.16
C ARG A 122 7.23 19.10 0.64
N ILE A 123 7.45 19.02 1.95
CA ILE A 123 8.78 18.79 2.55
C ILE A 123 9.39 17.49 1.99
N LEU A 124 8.58 16.42 1.92
CA LEU A 124 9.01 15.15 1.38
C LEU A 124 9.39 15.26 -0.10
N ALA A 125 8.53 15.82 -0.94
CA ALA A 125 8.77 15.98 -2.37
C ALA A 125 10.02 16.84 -2.64
N ASP A 126 10.12 17.99 -1.99
CA ASP A 126 11.26 18.91 -2.14
C ASP A 126 12.58 18.28 -1.63
N GLY A 127 12.52 17.55 -0.52
CA GLY A 127 13.67 16.86 0.05
C GLY A 127 14.17 15.74 -0.87
N ILE A 128 13.27 14.94 -1.44
CA ILE A 128 13.63 13.89 -2.41
C ILE A 128 14.20 14.52 -3.68
N GLU A 129 13.62 15.61 -4.20
CA GLU A 129 14.13 16.32 -5.39
C GLU A 129 15.57 16.81 -5.18
N GLN A 130 15.90 17.33 -4.00
CA GLN A 130 17.27 17.78 -3.66
C GLN A 130 18.26 16.60 -3.57
N LEU A 131 17.80 15.42 -3.21
CA LEU A 131 18.63 14.22 -3.07
C LEU A 131 18.71 13.39 -4.36
N LYS A 132 17.94 13.73 -5.37
CA LYS A 132 17.90 13.04 -6.66
C LYS A 132 19.31 13.03 -7.29
N ASN A 133 19.70 11.92 -7.88
CA ASN A 133 21.01 11.67 -8.48
C ASN A 133 22.21 11.58 -7.50
N THR A 134 21.99 11.50 -6.20
CA THR A 134 23.08 11.33 -5.23
C THR A 134 23.43 9.86 -4.97
N GLY A 135 22.56 8.92 -5.38
CA GLY A 135 22.82 7.49 -5.28
C GLY A 135 24.00 7.05 -6.14
N LYS A 136 24.89 6.23 -5.56
CA LYS A 136 26.08 5.69 -6.25
C LYS A 136 25.85 4.33 -6.88
N TYR A 137 24.79 3.64 -6.48
CA TYR A 137 24.49 2.28 -6.88
C TYR A 137 23.15 2.25 -7.60
N SER A 138 23.18 2.12 -8.92
CA SER A 138 21.98 2.00 -9.76
C SER A 138 21.81 0.57 -10.28
N GLY A 139 20.61 0.23 -10.72
CA GLY A 139 20.32 -1.04 -11.37
C GLY A 139 20.11 -2.23 -10.42
N GLY A 140 19.81 -1.98 -9.15
CA GLY A 140 19.42 -3.00 -8.19
C GLY A 140 20.47 -3.43 -7.18
N LEU A 141 20.06 -4.28 -6.25
CA LEU A 141 20.87 -4.73 -5.10
C LEU A 141 22.21 -5.38 -5.49
N CYS A 142 22.30 -6.01 -6.68
CA CYS A 142 23.54 -6.64 -7.14
C CYS A 142 24.73 -5.67 -7.24
N ASN A 143 24.46 -4.38 -7.42
CA ASN A 143 25.48 -3.33 -7.53
C ASN A 143 25.91 -2.75 -6.17
N TYR A 144 25.21 -3.10 -5.09
CA TYR A 144 25.59 -2.68 -3.74
C TYR A 144 26.70 -3.57 -3.15
N PRO A 145 27.55 -3.03 -2.26
CA PRO A 145 28.50 -3.85 -1.50
C PRO A 145 27.73 -4.97 -0.74
N ASN A 146 28.13 -6.22 -1.00
CA ASN A 146 27.43 -7.42 -0.49
C ASN A 146 25.95 -7.56 -0.92
N GLY A 147 25.50 -6.81 -1.94
CA GLY A 147 24.11 -6.79 -2.35
C GLY A 147 23.57 -8.14 -2.79
N GLN A 148 24.38 -8.95 -3.49
CA GLN A 148 24.02 -10.31 -3.88
C GLN A 148 23.74 -11.20 -2.65
N LYS A 149 24.61 -11.16 -1.64
CA LYS A 149 24.42 -11.92 -0.39
C LYS A 149 23.20 -11.46 0.38
N TYR A 150 22.95 -10.16 0.38
CA TYR A 150 21.79 -9.59 1.02
C TYR A 150 20.49 -9.98 0.29
N TYR A 151 20.49 -9.98 -1.03
CA TYR A 151 19.36 -10.45 -1.83
C TYR A 151 19.06 -11.94 -1.56
N GLU A 152 20.09 -12.80 -1.54
CA GLU A 152 19.95 -14.21 -1.21
C GLU A 152 19.39 -14.40 0.22
N TYR A 153 19.86 -13.62 1.18
CA TYR A 153 19.29 -13.61 2.54
C TYR A 153 17.80 -13.23 2.54
N LEU A 154 17.42 -12.18 1.84
CA LEU A 154 16.01 -11.73 1.78
C LEU A 154 15.11 -12.82 1.16
N VAL A 155 15.53 -13.40 0.03
CA VAL A 155 14.76 -14.44 -0.63
C VAL A 155 14.61 -15.65 0.29
N ASN A 156 15.70 -16.14 0.88
CA ASN A 156 15.65 -17.28 1.80
C ASN A 156 14.79 -17.01 3.04
N ASN A 157 14.85 -15.80 3.58
CA ASN A 157 14.03 -15.41 4.74
C ASN A 157 12.53 -15.38 4.41
N GLN A 158 12.16 -14.86 3.23
CA GLN A 158 10.75 -14.81 2.80
C GLN A 158 10.20 -16.18 2.42
N MET A 159 11.02 -16.99 1.73
CA MET A 159 10.61 -18.31 1.28
C MET A 159 10.67 -19.37 2.39
N GLY A 160 11.38 -19.10 3.49
CA GLY A 160 11.58 -20.05 4.58
C GLY A 160 12.46 -21.24 4.19
N TRP A 161 13.26 -21.13 3.13
CA TRP A 161 14.16 -22.14 2.62
C TRP A 161 15.61 -21.65 2.60
N SER A 162 16.57 -22.57 2.40
CA SER A 162 17.99 -22.25 2.29
C SER A 162 18.51 -22.76 0.95
N LYS A 163 18.31 -21.97 -0.10
CA LYS A 163 18.74 -22.25 -1.46
C LYS A 163 19.54 -21.08 -2.03
N THR A 164 20.38 -21.39 -3.01
CA THR A 164 21.02 -20.35 -3.84
C THR A 164 20.01 -19.73 -4.81
N ILE A 165 20.32 -18.57 -5.34
CA ILE A 165 19.46 -17.92 -6.36
C ILE A 165 19.34 -18.80 -7.60
N ASP A 166 20.45 -19.40 -8.06
CA ASP A 166 20.46 -20.31 -9.22
C ASP A 166 19.53 -21.52 -9.00
N GLU A 167 19.46 -22.05 -7.78
CA GLU A 167 18.54 -23.15 -7.46
C GLU A 167 17.07 -22.69 -7.49
N TYR A 168 16.77 -21.45 -7.08
CA TYR A 168 15.43 -20.88 -7.22
C TYR A 168 15.06 -20.66 -8.68
N ASP A 169 15.96 -20.11 -9.49
CA ASP A 169 15.73 -19.87 -10.91
C ASP A 169 15.45 -21.19 -11.65
N ALA A 170 16.27 -22.22 -11.42
CA ALA A 170 16.04 -23.54 -12.00
C ALA A 170 14.69 -24.16 -11.58
N LEU A 171 14.28 -23.93 -10.32
CA LEU A 171 12.98 -24.37 -9.81
C LEU A 171 11.82 -23.65 -10.51
N LEU A 172 11.92 -22.32 -10.63
CA LEU A 172 10.91 -21.47 -11.31
C LEU A 172 10.77 -21.86 -12.78
N ASP A 173 11.87 -22.03 -13.49
CA ASP A 173 11.88 -22.48 -14.89
C ASP A 173 11.20 -23.84 -15.06
N SER A 174 11.44 -24.77 -14.14
CA SER A 174 10.77 -26.06 -14.09
C SER A 174 9.26 -25.92 -13.90
N TYR A 175 8.81 -25.04 -12.97
CA TYR A 175 7.39 -24.78 -12.76
C TYR A 175 6.74 -24.10 -13.97
N ILE A 176 7.38 -23.11 -14.57
CA ILE A 176 6.89 -22.42 -15.77
C ILE A 176 6.72 -23.41 -16.90
N SER A 177 7.75 -24.21 -17.20
CA SER A 177 7.72 -25.21 -18.27
C SER A 177 6.61 -26.25 -18.08
N ARG A 178 6.44 -26.75 -16.84
CA ARG A 178 5.38 -27.70 -16.50
C ARG A 178 3.99 -27.07 -16.65
N ASN A 179 3.81 -25.85 -16.21
CA ASN A 179 2.53 -25.14 -16.30
C ASN A 179 2.16 -24.85 -17.75
N ILE A 180 3.11 -24.41 -18.58
CA ILE A 180 2.91 -24.23 -20.02
C ILE A 180 2.50 -25.55 -20.68
N ALA A 181 3.21 -26.65 -20.40
CA ALA A 181 2.87 -27.96 -20.93
C ALA A 181 1.46 -28.42 -20.51
N SER A 182 1.08 -28.15 -19.25
CA SER A 182 -0.26 -28.45 -18.72
C SER A 182 -1.34 -27.65 -19.44
N ILE A 183 -1.14 -26.34 -19.62
CA ILE A 183 -2.06 -25.47 -20.35
C ILE A 183 -2.21 -25.93 -21.80
N GLN A 184 -1.11 -26.21 -22.49
CA GLN A 184 -1.14 -26.76 -23.86
C GLN A 184 -1.88 -28.10 -23.91
N GLY A 185 -1.70 -28.95 -22.90
CA GLY A 185 -2.42 -30.22 -22.78
C GLY A 185 -3.94 -30.03 -22.64
N LEU A 186 -4.38 -29.03 -21.87
CA LEU A 186 -5.80 -28.68 -21.73
C LEU A 186 -6.41 -28.18 -23.05
N TYR A 187 -5.71 -27.28 -23.74
CA TYR A 187 -6.17 -26.79 -25.06
C TYR A 187 -6.26 -27.90 -26.11
N ARG A 188 -5.30 -28.83 -26.13
CA ARG A 188 -5.36 -29.99 -27.04
C ARG A 188 -6.53 -30.93 -26.75
N LYS A 189 -6.89 -31.08 -25.47
CA LYS A 189 -8.03 -31.93 -25.05
C LYS A 189 -9.38 -31.27 -25.26
N ASN A 190 -9.43 -29.95 -25.25
CA ASN A 190 -10.66 -29.15 -25.35
C ASN A 190 -10.47 -28.05 -26.41
N LEU A 191 -10.72 -28.41 -27.69
CA LEU A 191 -10.53 -27.49 -28.81
C LEU A 191 -11.37 -26.20 -28.73
N GLY A 192 -12.50 -26.24 -28.01
CA GLY A 192 -13.36 -25.08 -27.76
C GLY A 192 -13.06 -24.30 -26.47
N LEU A 193 -11.98 -24.63 -25.74
CA LEU A 193 -11.70 -24.03 -24.44
C LEU A 193 -11.47 -22.50 -24.52
N SER A 194 -10.81 -22.06 -25.59
CA SER A 194 -10.58 -20.62 -25.81
C SER A 194 -11.89 -19.86 -25.98
N ASP A 195 -12.80 -20.40 -26.80
CA ASP A 195 -14.10 -19.80 -27.05
C ASP A 195 -14.97 -19.81 -25.78
N GLN A 196 -14.94 -20.92 -25.03
CA GLN A 196 -15.65 -21.03 -23.75
C GLN A 196 -15.11 -20.01 -22.74
N PHE A 197 -13.80 -19.81 -22.66
CA PHE A 197 -13.18 -18.84 -21.78
C PHE A 197 -13.57 -17.39 -22.19
N ASN A 198 -13.50 -17.08 -23.47
CA ASN A 198 -13.81 -15.73 -23.98
C ASN A 198 -15.30 -15.39 -23.90
N THR A 199 -16.18 -16.39 -23.93
CA THR A 199 -17.64 -16.22 -23.82
C THR A 199 -18.19 -16.48 -22.43
N PHE A 200 -17.31 -16.82 -21.48
CA PHE A 200 -17.73 -17.07 -20.10
C PHE A 200 -18.25 -15.80 -19.44
N HIS A 201 -19.42 -15.90 -18.87
CA HIS A 201 -20.02 -14.83 -18.07
C HIS A 201 -20.27 -15.35 -16.66
N PHE A 202 -19.92 -14.54 -15.67
CA PHE A 202 -20.25 -14.86 -14.29
C PHE A 202 -21.78 -14.81 -14.09
N GLN A 203 -22.30 -15.79 -13.40
CA GLN A 203 -23.74 -15.91 -13.12
C GLN A 203 -24.27 -14.69 -12.34
N TYR A 204 -23.45 -14.16 -11.44
CA TYR A 204 -23.78 -13.03 -10.60
C TYR A 204 -22.81 -11.88 -10.85
N THR A 205 -23.33 -10.66 -10.85
CA THR A 205 -22.54 -9.42 -11.00
C THR A 205 -22.53 -8.58 -9.73
N GLN A 206 -23.48 -8.85 -8.83
CA GLN A 206 -23.58 -8.13 -7.55
C GLN A 206 -22.89 -8.91 -6.43
N PRO A 207 -22.02 -8.27 -5.61
CA PRO A 207 -21.29 -8.95 -4.55
C PRO A 207 -22.20 -9.70 -3.55
N MET A 208 -23.35 -9.13 -3.21
CA MET A 208 -24.27 -9.76 -2.26
C MET A 208 -24.95 -11.03 -2.82
N GLU A 209 -25.18 -11.11 -4.11
CA GLU A 209 -25.69 -12.33 -4.77
C GLU A 209 -24.64 -13.45 -4.74
N ILE A 210 -23.36 -13.07 -5.01
CA ILE A 210 -22.23 -14.00 -4.93
C ILE A 210 -22.09 -14.55 -3.50
N LEU A 211 -22.14 -13.69 -2.48
CA LEU A 211 -22.03 -14.09 -1.08
C LEU A 211 -23.19 -15.00 -0.67
N SER A 212 -24.41 -14.70 -1.11
CA SER A 212 -25.58 -15.51 -0.83
C SER A 212 -25.51 -16.91 -1.44
N ASP A 213 -25.07 -17.01 -2.70
CA ASP A 213 -24.85 -18.30 -3.38
C ASP A 213 -23.73 -19.12 -2.72
N LEU A 214 -22.61 -18.45 -2.38
CA LEU A 214 -21.51 -19.09 -1.66
C LEU A 214 -21.94 -19.58 -0.28
N LYS A 215 -22.73 -18.80 0.46
CA LYS A 215 -23.25 -19.18 1.78
C LYS A 215 -24.09 -20.47 1.71
N GLU A 216 -24.88 -20.67 0.64
CA GLU A 216 -25.62 -21.92 0.46
C GLU A 216 -24.71 -23.09 0.04
N LYS A 217 -23.81 -22.86 -0.90
CA LYS A 217 -22.89 -23.89 -1.43
C LYS A 217 -21.90 -24.40 -0.39
N ILE A 218 -21.43 -23.53 0.50
CA ILE A 218 -20.45 -23.88 1.54
C ILE A 218 -21.00 -24.89 2.54
N LYS A 219 -22.33 -24.91 2.78
CA LYS A 219 -22.98 -25.82 3.73
C LYS A 219 -22.74 -27.30 3.42
N THR A 220 -22.48 -27.64 2.16
CA THR A 220 -22.21 -29.02 1.72
C THR A 220 -20.76 -29.41 1.83
N SER A 221 -19.83 -28.46 1.97
CA SER A 221 -18.39 -28.69 1.87
C SER A 221 -17.64 -28.38 3.17
N PHE A 222 -18.25 -27.64 4.07
CA PHE A 222 -17.66 -27.22 5.35
C PHE A 222 -18.61 -27.53 6.50
N PRO A 223 -18.07 -27.88 7.70
CA PRO A 223 -18.91 -28.01 8.89
C PRO A 223 -19.60 -26.68 9.23
N GLU A 224 -20.77 -26.75 9.80
CA GLU A 224 -21.45 -25.54 10.32
C GLU A 224 -20.54 -24.82 11.33
N GLY A 225 -20.20 -23.58 11.01
CA GLY A 225 -19.52 -22.70 11.92
C GLY A 225 -20.44 -22.27 13.04
N ALA A 226 -19.91 -22.02 14.23
CA ALA A 226 -20.68 -21.39 15.29
C ALA A 226 -21.16 -20.01 14.80
N ASP A 227 -22.45 -19.70 15.03
CA ASP A 227 -22.95 -18.33 14.79
C ASP A 227 -22.16 -17.37 15.69
N VAL A 228 -21.33 -16.55 15.06
CA VAL A 228 -20.65 -15.43 15.72
C VAL A 228 -21.59 -14.25 15.58
N ASN A 229 -22.35 -13.98 16.64
CA ASN A 229 -23.15 -12.76 16.78
C ASN A 229 -22.24 -11.58 17.09
#